data_447ca4a3715bd65941f2b381db641175
#
_entry.id   447ca4a3715bd65941f2b381db641175
#
_cell.length_a   1.000
_cell.length_b   1.000
_cell.length_c   1.000
_cell.angle_alpha   90.00
_cell.angle_beta   90.00
_cell.angle_gamma   90.00
#
_symmetry.space_group_name_H-M   'P 1'
#
loop_
_entity.id
_entity.type
_entity.pdbx_description
1 polymer ?
#
loop_
_entity_poly.entity_id
_entity_poly.type
_entity_poly.pdbx_seq_one_letter_code
_entity_poly.pdbx_strand_id
1 'polypeptide(L)'
;MGYCGTGAGMEKVTRGLEATVSRGPDDCRIIDLKDGVLGFQRLSIMGLTPEGMQPFELNGNYLVCNGEIYGFEKIKSELISKGYTFKSGSDCEVLLPMYKEYGTDMFAKLDAEFACIIYDSAAHEFIAARDPIGIRPLYYGYDAEGEIIFASEPKNLVGLCDKILPFPPGHYWKDGKFICYRNISEPERTCH
;
A
#
# COMPACT_ATOMS: atom_id res chain seq x y z
N MET A 1 -2.91 -4.49 5.22
CA MET A 1 -2.93 -3.81 6.53
C MET A 1 -1.53 -3.38 6.90
N GLY A 2 -1.35 -2.24 7.55
CA GLY A 2 -0.05 -1.78 8.03
C GLY A 2 -0.18 -1.10 9.38
N TYR A 3 0.72 -1.42 10.28
CA TYR A 3 0.90 -0.78 11.59
C TYR A 3 2.24 -0.05 11.57
N CYS A 4 2.23 1.23 11.83
CA CYS A 4 3.43 2.06 11.81
C CYS A 4 3.78 2.45 13.25
N GLY A 5 4.71 1.71 13.85
CA GLY A 5 5.14 1.88 15.23
C GLY A 5 5.90 0.67 15.75
N THR A 6 6.56 0.83 16.89
CA THR A 6 7.43 -0.20 17.50
C THR A 6 6.75 -1.03 18.59
N GLY A 7 5.44 -0.85 18.82
CA GLY A 7 4.69 -1.52 19.88
C GLY A 7 4.20 -2.92 19.50
N ALA A 8 3.01 -3.31 19.99
CA ALA A 8 2.39 -4.62 19.76
C ALA A 8 1.79 -4.79 18.34
N GLY A 9 2.53 -4.37 17.30
CA GLY A 9 2.06 -4.35 15.92
C GLY A 9 1.67 -5.72 15.38
N MET A 10 2.45 -6.76 15.68
CA MET A 10 2.16 -8.13 15.23
C MET A 10 0.79 -8.62 15.71
N GLU A 11 0.48 -8.45 17.00
CA GLU A 11 -0.80 -8.86 17.57
C GLU A 11 -1.96 -8.05 16.95
N LYS A 12 -1.80 -6.74 16.85
CA LYS A 12 -2.80 -5.82 16.27
C LYS A 12 -3.08 -6.14 14.80
N VAL A 13 -2.05 -6.36 13.99
CA VAL A 13 -2.21 -6.71 12.57
C VAL A 13 -2.83 -8.10 12.41
N THR A 14 -2.41 -9.09 13.19
CA THR A 14 -2.99 -10.44 13.17
C THR A 14 -4.48 -10.37 13.48
N ARG A 15 -4.86 -9.75 14.59
CA ARG A 15 -6.26 -9.58 15.00
C ARG A 15 -7.08 -8.83 13.95
N GLY A 16 -6.51 -7.77 13.35
CA GLY A 16 -7.18 -7.03 12.30
C GLY A 16 -7.43 -7.88 11.05
N LEU A 17 -6.46 -8.67 10.61
CA LEU A 17 -6.60 -9.54 9.43
C LEU A 17 -7.62 -10.67 9.67
N GLU A 18 -7.70 -11.24 10.87
CA GLU A 18 -8.70 -12.24 11.20
C GLU A 18 -10.13 -11.76 10.91
N ALA A 19 -10.41 -10.47 11.08
CA ALA A 19 -11.73 -9.89 10.78
C ALA A 19 -12.08 -9.89 9.28
N THR A 20 -11.10 -10.11 8.39
CA THR A 20 -11.27 -10.03 6.93
C THR A 20 -10.81 -11.27 6.15
N VAL A 21 -10.69 -12.43 6.81
CA VAL A 21 -10.29 -13.70 6.16
C VAL A 21 -11.13 -14.01 4.91
N SER A 22 -12.42 -13.69 4.92
CA SER A 22 -13.32 -13.92 3.79
C SER A 22 -12.97 -13.12 2.52
N ARG A 23 -12.16 -12.06 2.63
CA ARG A 23 -11.69 -11.25 1.47
C ARG A 23 -10.45 -11.80 0.80
N GLY A 24 -9.63 -12.50 1.53
CA GLY A 24 -8.39 -13.11 1.04
C GLY A 24 -8.17 -14.46 1.70
N PRO A 25 -8.98 -15.47 1.32
CA PRO A 25 -8.97 -16.77 1.98
C PRO A 25 -7.81 -17.66 1.53
N ASP A 26 -7.11 -17.31 0.45
CA ASP A 26 -6.16 -18.22 -0.20
C ASP A 26 -4.82 -18.26 0.50
N ASP A 27 -4.35 -17.14 1.02
CA ASP A 27 -3.08 -17.05 1.74
C ASP A 27 -3.04 -15.80 2.64
N CYS A 28 -2.20 -15.84 3.68
CA CYS A 28 -1.96 -14.74 4.60
C CYS A 28 -0.49 -14.65 4.94
N ARG A 29 0.07 -13.44 4.82
CA ARG A 29 1.46 -13.17 5.21
C ARG A 29 1.53 -11.92 6.06
N ILE A 30 2.27 -12.01 7.17
CA ILE A 30 2.57 -10.89 8.05
C ILE A 30 4.10 -10.79 8.15
N ILE A 31 4.62 -9.58 8.00
CA ILE A 31 6.06 -9.31 8.12
C ILE A 31 6.26 -8.28 9.23
N ASP A 32 7.06 -8.66 10.22
CA ASP A 32 7.56 -7.77 11.25
C ASP A 32 8.77 -7.02 10.71
N LEU A 33 8.69 -5.69 10.78
CA LEU A 33 9.71 -4.77 10.32
C LEU A 33 10.23 -3.98 11.51
N LYS A 34 11.40 -3.36 11.36
CA LYS A 34 12.02 -2.60 12.45
C LYS A 34 11.09 -1.52 13.05
N ASP A 35 10.30 -0.88 12.20
CA ASP A 35 9.50 0.30 12.55
C ASP A 35 7.98 0.03 12.44
N GLY A 36 7.57 -1.22 12.29
CA GLY A 36 6.16 -1.59 12.19
C GLY A 36 5.90 -2.94 11.56
N VAL A 37 4.66 -3.19 11.17
CA VAL A 37 4.21 -4.49 10.66
C VAL A 37 3.38 -4.31 9.39
N LEU A 38 3.65 -5.10 8.36
CA LEU A 38 2.82 -5.25 7.18
C LEU A 38 2.11 -6.59 7.15
N GLY A 39 0.82 -6.59 6.84
CA GLY A 39 0.03 -7.80 6.68
C GLY A 39 -0.79 -7.78 5.40
N PHE A 40 -0.83 -8.91 4.71
CA PHE A 40 -1.54 -9.10 3.46
C PHE A 40 -2.33 -10.40 3.46
N GLN A 41 -3.59 -10.33 3.03
CA GLN A 41 -4.44 -11.49 2.76
C GLN A 41 -4.74 -11.52 1.27
N ARG A 42 -4.52 -12.67 0.66
CA ARG A 42 -4.61 -12.88 -0.77
C ARG A 42 -5.94 -13.48 -1.19
N LEU A 43 -6.56 -12.83 -2.21
CA LEU A 43 -7.48 -13.47 -3.13
C LEU A 43 -6.76 -13.59 -4.47
N SER A 44 -6.48 -14.80 -4.91
CA SER A 44 -5.64 -15.08 -6.08
C SER A 44 -6.43 -14.87 -7.38
N ILE A 45 -6.35 -13.65 -7.94
CA ILE A 45 -6.95 -13.28 -9.24
C ILE A 45 -5.86 -13.17 -10.32
N MET A 46 -4.75 -12.50 -9.98
CA MET A 46 -3.57 -12.35 -10.85
C MET A 46 -2.32 -12.84 -10.13
N GLY A 47 -1.25 -13.13 -10.91
CA GLY A 47 0.01 -13.58 -10.35
C GLY A 47 -0.14 -14.87 -9.55
N LEU A 48 -0.79 -15.89 -10.12
CA LEU A 48 -1.22 -17.14 -9.45
C LEU A 48 -0.07 -17.97 -8.85
N THR A 49 1.17 -17.61 -9.14
CA THR A 49 2.35 -18.27 -8.59
C THR A 49 2.67 -17.75 -7.16
N PRO A 50 3.47 -18.51 -6.38
CA PRO A 50 3.91 -18.06 -5.05
C PRO A 50 4.60 -16.71 -5.03
N GLU A 51 5.30 -16.34 -6.12
CA GLU A 51 6.02 -15.08 -6.27
C GLU A 51 5.08 -13.86 -6.35
N GLY A 52 3.79 -14.07 -6.68
CA GLY A 52 2.75 -13.03 -6.64
C GLY A 52 2.22 -12.72 -5.23
N MET A 53 2.70 -13.43 -4.19
CA MET A 53 2.29 -13.18 -2.81
C MET A 53 2.96 -11.94 -2.24
N GLN A 54 2.16 -11.07 -1.66
CA GLN A 54 2.64 -9.87 -0.98
C GLN A 54 2.87 -10.12 0.53
N PRO A 55 3.66 -9.27 1.22
CA PRO A 55 4.35 -8.08 0.71
C PRO A 55 5.42 -8.38 -0.33
N PHE A 56 5.49 -7.56 -1.38
CA PHE A 56 6.65 -7.55 -2.28
C PHE A 56 7.85 -6.94 -1.58
N GLU A 57 9.06 -7.38 -1.98
CA GLU A 57 10.31 -6.90 -1.42
C GLU A 57 11.28 -6.47 -2.53
N LEU A 58 11.93 -5.31 -2.34
CA LEU A 58 13.00 -4.82 -3.19
C LEU A 58 14.04 -4.07 -2.35
N ASN A 59 15.23 -4.64 -2.20
CA ASN A 59 16.36 -4.04 -1.46
C ASN A 59 15.99 -3.62 -0.02
N GLY A 60 15.21 -4.43 0.68
CA GLY A 60 14.75 -4.19 2.04
C GLY A 60 13.51 -3.30 2.15
N ASN A 61 13.05 -2.70 1.06
CA ASN A 61 11.76 -2.02 1.01
C ASN A 61 10.64 -3.03 0.80
N TYR A 62 9.48 -2.78 1.40
CA TYR A 62 8.33 -3.68 1.33
C TYR A 62 7.08 -2.94 0.87
N LEU A 63 6.20 -3.65 0.17
CA LEU A 63 4.94 -3.11 -0.35
C LEU A 63 3.80 -4.09 -0.13
N VAL A 64 2.66 -3.59 0.34
CA VAL A 64 1.36 -4.22 0.17
C VAL A 64 0.45 -3.29 -0.64
N CYS A 65 -0.26 -3.86 -1.61
CA CYS A 65 -1.17 -3.12 -2.49
C CYS A 65 -2.44 -3.92 -2.74
N ASN A 66 -3.58 -3.25 -2.59
CA ASN A 66 -4.87 -3.69 -3.11
C ASN A 66 -5.19 -2.79 -4.30
N GLY A 67 -5.04 -3.28 -5.52
CA GLY A 67 -5.22 -2.43 -6.69
C GLY A 67 -5.03 -3.14 -8.02
N GLU A 68 -5.15 -2.36 -9.08
CA GLU A 68 -4.87 -2.72 -10.45
C GLU A 68 -4.15 -1.56 -11.13
N ILE A 69 -2.99 -1.84 -11.71
CA ILE A 69 -2.13 -0.84 -12.37
C ILE A 69 -2.29 -1.00 -13.88
N TYR A 70 -3.00 -0.07 -14.51
CA TYR A 70 -3.27 -0.10 -15.93
C TYR A 70 -2.00 0.18 -16.76
N GLY A 71 -1.82 -0.58 -17.84
CA GLY A 71 -0.66 -0.44 -18.70
C GLY A 71 0.68 -0.81 -18.03
N PHE A 72 0.65 -1.64 -17.00
CA PHE A 72 1.84 -2.02 -16.20
C PHE A 72 2.92 -2.70 -17.06
N GLU A 73 2.59 -3.34 -18.18
CA GLU A 73 3.57 -3.96 -19.08
C GLU A 73 4.53 -2.93 -19.68
N LYS A 74 4.03 -1.72 -20.01
CA LYS A 74 4.87 -0.63 -20.50
C LYS A 74 5.79 -0.13 -19.39
N ILE A 75 5.26 0.10 -18.19
CA ILE A 75 6.03 0.49 -17.02
C ILE A 75 7.11 -0.56 -16.72
N LYS A 76 6.73 -1.83 -16.71
CA LYS A 76 7.65 -2.96 -16.50
C LYS A 76 8.78 -2.98 -17.53
N SER A 77 8.45 -2.76 -18.81
CA SER A 77 9.45 -2.72 -19.88
C SER A 77 10.45 -1.58 -19.72
N GLU A 78 9.97 -0.39 -19.33
CA GLU A 78 10.82 0.76 -19.02
C GLU A 78 11.75 0.49 -17.83
N LEU A 79 11.21 -0.13 -16.76
CA LEU A 79 11.99 -0.49 -15.58
C LEU A 79 13.02 -1.58 -15.88
N ILE A 80 12.69 -2.57 -16.72
CA ILE A 80 13.65 -3.58 -17.17
C ILE A 80 14.83 -2.91 -17.92
N SER A 81 14.56 -1.91 -18.76
CA SER A 81 15.62 -1.16 -19.46
C SER A 81 16.55 -0.40 -18.50
N LYS A 82 16.10 -0.14 -17.28
CA LYS A 82 16.88 0.48 -16.20
C LYS A 82 17.57 -0.56 -15.30
N GLY A 83 17.42 -1.87 -15.59
CA GLY A 83 18.09 -2.95 -14.88
C GLY A 83 17.26 -3.63 -13.77
N TYR A 84 15.98 -3.31 -13.64
CA TYR A 84 15.11 -4.00 -12.70
C TYR A 84 14.71 -5.39 -13.21
N THR A 85 14.51 -6.31 -12.30
CA THR A 85 14.03 -7.68 -12.58
C THR A 85 12.73 -7.93 -11.85
N PHE A 86 11.84 -8.69 -12.45
CA PHE A 86 10.53 -9.02 -11.92
C PHE A 86 10.38 -10.54 -11.79
N LYS A 87 9.77 -10.96 -10.70
CA LYS A 87 9.63 -12.39 -10.35
C LYS A 87 8.21 -12.90 -10.57
N SER A 88 7.22 -12.00 -10.50
CA SER A 88 5.81 -12.36 -10.60
C SER A 88 5.16 -11.80 -11.86
N GLY A 89 3.96 -12.30 -12.15
CA GLY A 89 3.05 -11.73 -13.14
C GLY A 89 2.11 -10.68 -12.55
N SER A 90 2.33 -10.22 -11.31
CA SER A 90 1.49 -9.19 -10.70
C SER A 90 1.85 -7.81 -11.23
N ASP A 91 0.82 -7.05 -11.57
CA ASP A 91 0.91 -5.64 -11.95
C ASP A 91 1.46 -4.76 -10.81
N CYS A 92 1.07 -5.05 -9.57
CA CYS A 92 1.53 -4.30 -8.40
C CYS A 92 3.04 -4.42 -8.11
N GLU A 93 3.72 -5.42 -8.69
CA GLU A 93 5.17 -5.58 -8.49
C GLU A 93 5.98 -4.39 -9.03
N VAL A 94 5.44 -3.63 -10.00
CA VAL A 94 6.13 -2.47 -10.57
C VAL A 94 6.23 -1.29 -9.58
N LEU A 95 5.40 -1.26 -8.53
CA LEU A 95 5.31 -0.10 -7.64
C LEU A 95 6.59 0.14 -6.81
N LEU A 96 7.27 -0.91 -6.34
CA LEU A 96 8.55 -0.73 -5.60
C LEU A 96 9.67 -0.17 -6.48
N PRO A 97 9.91 -0.69 -7.70
CA PRO A 97 10.84 -0.08 -8.64
C PRO A 97 10.46 1.36 -8.99
N MET A 98 9.16 1.66 -9.20
CA MET A 98 8.71 3.03 -9.43
C MET A 98 8.99 3.95 -8.24
N TYR A 99 8.74 3.47 -7.02
CA TYR A 99 9.06 4.23 -5.81
C TYR A 99 10.56 4.53 -5.71
N LYS A 100 11.41 3.57 -6.06
CA LYS A 100 12.85 3.76 -6.07
C LYS A 100 13.31 4.82 -7.10
N GLU A 101 12.67 4.88 -8.27
CA GLU A 101 13.01 5.82 -9.34
C GLU A 101 12.45 7.23 -9.11
N TYR A 102 11.25 7.33 -8.57
CA TYR A 102 10.49 8.58 -8.56
C TYR A 102 10.06 9.04 -7.16
N GLY A 103 10.36 8.24 -6.11
CA GLY A 103 9.84 8.53 -4.78
C GLY A 103 8.31 8.60 -4.77
N THR A 104 7.76 9.53 -3.99
CA THR A 104 6.31 9.75 -3.91
C THR A 104 5.71 10.38 -5.16
N ASP A 105 6.51 10.96 -6.06
CA ASP A 105 6.05 11.50 -7.35
C ASP A 105 5.50 10.42 -8.29
N MET A 106 5.81 9.15 -7.99
CA MET A 106 5.24 8.02 -8.73
C MET A 106 3.72 8.01 -8.72
N PHE A 107 3.08 8.42 -7.61
CA PHE A 107 1.62 8.37 -7.47
C PHE A 107 0.90 9.24 -8.51
N ALA A 108 1.47 10.39 -8.87
CA ALA A 108 0.91 11.24 -9.91
C ALA A 108 1.09 10.69 -11.34
N LYS A 109 1.99 9.71 -11.52
CA LYS A 109 2.30 9.10 -12.82
C LYS A 109 1.48 7.83 -13.10
N LEU A 110 0.80 7.29 -12.09
CA LEU A 110 0.01 6.05 -12.20
C LEU A 110 -1.35 6.32 -12.85
N ASP A 111 -1.70 5.47 -13.82
CA ASP A 111 -3.08 5.22 -14.23
C ASP A 111 -3.51 3.92 -13.55
N ALA A 112 -4.23 4.05 -12.43
CA ALA A 112 -4.45 2.92 -11.54
C ALA A 112 -5.61 3.17 -10.57
N GLU A 113 -6.23 2.09 -10.12
CA GLU A 113 -7.03 2.06 -8.91
C GLU A 113 -6.26 1.31 -7.82
N PHE A 114 -5.93 1.99 -6.73
CA PHE A 114 -5.06 1.39 -5.72
C PHE A 114 -5.22 1.95 -4.32
N ALA A 115 -4.90 1.11 -3.36
CA ALA A 115 -4.58 1.46 -1.99
C ALA A 115 -3.32 0.69 -1.59
N CYS A 116 -2.25 1.38 -1.27
CA CYS A 116 -0.97 0.74 -0.98
C CYS A 116 -0.32 1.28 0.29
N ILE A 117 0.57 0.46 0.85
CA ILE A 117 1.45 0.84 1.96
C ILE A 117 2.85 0.38 1.59
N ILE A 118 3.80 1.30 1.61
CA ILE A 118 5.22 1.07 1.37
C ILE A 118 5.97 1.26 2.68
N TYR A 119 6.92 0.39 2.98
CA TYR A 119 7.95 0.60 3.98
C TYR A 119 9.29 0.88 3.29
N ASP A 120 9.87 2.03 3.58
CA ASP A 120 11.20 2.42 3.14
C ASP A 120 12.21 2.11 4.25
N SER A 121 13.01 1.08 4.04
CA SER A 121 13.99 0.62 5.03
C SER A 121 15.16 1.57 5.24
N ALA A 122 15.50 2.37 4.23
CA ALA A 122 16.59 3.33 4.32
C ALA A 122 16.18 4.59 5.09
N ALA A 123 14.94 5.02 4.92
CA ALA A 123 14.36 6.17 5.63
C ALA A 123 13.72 5.78 6.98
N HIS A 124 13.51 4.47 7.23
CA HIS A 124 12.79 3.97 8.40
C HIS A 124 11.37 4.56 8.52
N GLU A 125 10.66 4.61 7.40
CA GLU A 125 9.36 5.24 7.34
C GLU A 125 8.33 4.42 6.54
N PHE A 126 7.05 4.67 6.85
CA PHE A 126 5.94 4.15 6.09
C PHE A 126 5.32 5.25 5.22
N ILE A 127 4.90 4.85 4.01
CA ILE A 127 4.11 5.68 3.11
C ILE A 127 2.84 4.91 2.79
N ALA A 128 1.67 5.50 3.03
CA ALA A 128 0.40 4.96 2.58
C ALA A 128 -0.19 5.86 1.51
N ALA A 129 -0.82 5.29 0.48
CA ALA A 129 -1.41 6.09 -0.59
C ALA A 129 -2.70 5.45 -1.13
N ARG A 130 -3.60 6.30 -1.64
CA ARG A 130 -4.87 5.91 -2.21
C ARG A 130 -5.09 6.60 -3.55
N ASP A 131 -5.69 5.88 -4.51
CA ASP A 131 -5.99 6.38 -5.84
C ASP A 131 -6.83 7.68 -5.83
N PRO A 132 -6.77 8.50 -6.91
CA PRO A 132 -7.39 9.83 -6.94
C PRO A 132 -8.91 9.82 -6.80
N ILE A 133 -9.58 8.73 -7.18
CA ILE A 133 -11.03 8.58 -7.12
C ILE A 133 -11.46 7.92 -5.80
N GLY A 134 -10.55 7.12 -5.19
CA GLY A 134 -10.82 6.31 -4.01
C GLY A 134 -11.61 5.04 -4.33
N ILE A 135 -11.36 4.45 -5.52
CA ILE A 135 -11.98 3.19 -5.93
C ILE A 135 -11.60 2.08 -4.97
N ARG A 136 -10.31 1.95 -4.67
CA ARG A 136 -9.87 0.97 -3.67
C ARG A 136 -10.04 1.54 -2.27
N PRO A 137 -10.66 0.76 -1.35
CA PRO A 137 -10.89 1.23 0.00
C PRO A 137 -9.58 1.26 0.80
N LEU A 138 -9.39 2.34 1.55
CA LEU A 138 -8.36 2.48 2.56
C LEU A 138 -8.91 3.30 3.72
N TYR A 139 -8.66 2.83 4.94
CA TYR A 139 -9.05 3.46 6.19
C TYR A 139 -7.83 3.56 7.10
N TYR A 140 -7.90 4.46 8.05
CA TYR A 140 -6.87 4.61 9.07
C TYR A 140 -7.47 4.97 10.42
N GLY A 141 -6.70 4.76 11.44
CA GLY A 141 -6.97 5.19 12.81
C GLY A 141 -5.69 5.23 13.62
N TYR A 142 -5.79 5.78 14.81
CA TYR A 142 -4.70 5.80 15.77
C TYR A 142 -5.07 4.88 16.93
N ASP A 143 -4.11 4.11 17.40
CA ASP A 143 -4.29 3.30 18.60
C ASP A 143 -4.10 4.11 19.89
N ALA A 144 -4.17 3.45 21.04
CA ALA A 144 -4.04 4.09 22.36
C ALA A 144 -2.64 4.67 22.60
N GLU A 145 -1.64 4.17 21.90
CA GLU A 145 -0.26 4.63 21.93
C GLU A 145 0.01 5.81 20.98
N GLY A 146 -0.98 6.16 20.13
CA GLY A 146 -0.87 7.21 19.13
C GLY A 146 -0.24 6.76 17.81
N GLU A 147 -0.02 5.45 17.64
CA GLU A 147 0.52 4.89 16.41
C GLU A 147 -0.57 4.72 15.35
N ILE A 148 -0.24 5.01 14.09
CA ILE A 148 -1.22 4.94 13.01
C ILE A 148 -1.31 3.52 12.44
N ILE A 149 -2.55 3.11 12.16
CA ILE A 149 -2.86 1.82 11.55
C ILE A 149 -3.67 2.06 10.28
N PHE A 150 -3.29 1.40 9.19
CA PHE A 150 -3.97 1.42 7.90
C PHE A 150 -4.60 0.07 7.57
N ALA A 151 -5.80 0.07 7.00
CA ALA A 151 -6.48 -1.15 6.59
C ALA A 151 -7.43 -0.93 5.41
N SER A 152 -7.70 -2.01 4.66
CA SER A 152 -8.64 -1.97 3.53
C SER A 152 -10.10 -1.88 3.98
N GLU A 153 -10.43 -2.32 5.20
CA GLU A 153 -11.80 -2.23 5.72
C GLU A 153 -11.82 -1.67 7.15
N PRO A 154 -12.88 -0.93 7.52
CA PRO A 154 -13.01 -0.38 8.87
C PRO A 154 -13.00 -1.47 9.94
N LYS A 155 -13.59 -2.63 9.65
CA LYS A 155 -13.69 -3.74 10.61
C LYS A 155 -12.33 -4.30 11.06
N ASN A 156 -11.27 -4.14 10.23
CA ASN A 156 -9.91 -4.49 10.63
C ASN A 156 -9.39 -3.63 11.80
N LEU A 157 -9.94 -2.43 11.97
CA LEU A 157 -9.50 -1.42 12.94
C LEU A 157 -10.40 -1.37 14.18
N VAL A 158 -11.53 -2.08 14.17
CA VAL A 158 -12.45 -2.13 15.31
C VAL A 158 -11.78 -2.76 16.52
N GLY A 159 -11.80 -2.02 17.64
CA GLY A 159 -11.14 -2.43 18.89
C GLY A 159 -9.62 -2.32 18.88
N LEU A 160 -9.04 -1.76 17.79
CA LEU A 160 -7.64 -1.35 17.72
C LEU A 160 -7.50 0.18 17.77
N CYS A 161 -8.48 0.90 17.24
CA CYS A 161 -8.49 2.35 17.16
C CYS A 161 -9.80 2.90 17.73
N ASP A 162 -9.74 4.03 18.44
CA ASP A 162 -10.93 4.70 18.98
C ASP A 162 -11.74 5.38 17.86
N LYS A 163 -11.05 5.91 16.87
CA LYS A 163 -11.66 6.57 15.71
C LYS A 163 -11.13 5.98 14.42
N ILE A 164 -12.04 5.59 13.54
CA ILE A 164 -11.72 5.03 12.22
C ILE A 164 -12.19 6.03 11.16
N LEU A 165 -11.27 6.42 10.28
CA LEU A 165 -11.50 7.43 9.25
C LEU A 165 -11.20 6.85 7.87
N PRO A 166 -11.93 7.26 6.82
CA PRO A 166 -11.55 6.95 5.45
C PRO A 166 -10.29 7.73 5.08
N PHE A 167 -9.37 7.05 4.41
CA PHE A 167 -8.18 7.69 3.85
C PHE A 167 -8.58 8.59 2.67
N PRO A 168 -8.15 9.87 2.62
CA PRO A 168 -8.58 10.78 1.57
C PRO A 168 -8.08 10.32 0.19
N PRO A 169 -8.96 10.30 -0.84
CA PRO A 169 -8.56 10.00 -2.22
C PRO A 169 -7.53 11.00 -2.75
N GLY A 170 -6.64 10.55 -3.65
CA GLY A 170 -5.64 11.40 -4.27
C GLY A 170 -4.56 11.93 -3.31
N HIS A 171 -4.43 11.27 -2.16
CA HIS A 171 -3.43 11.62 -1.16
C HIS A 171 -2.48 10.47 -0.88
N TYR A 172 -1.30 10.82 -0.41
CA TYR A 172 -0.44 9.90 0.34
C TYR A 172 -0.18 10.46 1.74
N TRP A 173 0.04 9.55 2.69
CA TRP A 173 0.50 9.85 4.03
C TRP A 173 1.98 9.51 4.14
N LYS A 174 2.73 10.43 4.70
CA LYS A 174 4.15 10.29 4.96
C LYS A 174 4.51 11.19 6.13
N ASP A 175 5.34 10.73 7.06
CA ASP A 175 5.85 11.52 8.19
C ASP A 175 4.73 12.30 8.92
N GLY A 176 3.65 11.60 9.28
CA GLY A 176 2.51 12.17 10.03
C GLY A 176 1.60 13.11 9.22
N LYS A 177 1.83 13.29 7.91
CA LYS A 177 1.11 14.26 7.08
C LYS A 177 0.40 13.61 5.90
N PHE A 178 -0.82 14.09 5.61
CA PHE A 178 -1.52 13.81 4.37
C PHE A 178 -1.14 14.85 3.32
N ILE A 179 -0.65 14.39 2.18
CA ILE A 179 -0.19 15.22 1.07
C ILE A 179 -1.02 14.89 -0.17
N CYS A 180 -1.70 15.90 -0.73
CA CYS A 180 -2.46 15.74 -1.96
C CYS A 180 -1.50 15.65 -3.14
N TYR A 181 -1.56 14.57 -3.93
CA TYR A 181 -0.79 14.42 -5.16
C TYR A 181 -1.67 14.59 -6.41
N ARG A 182 -2.99 14.41 -6.29
CA ARG A 182 -3.95 14.64 -7.37
C ARG A 182 -5.33 14.96 -6.80
N ASN A 183 -5.90 16.09 -7.23
CA ASN A 183 -7.27 16.49 -6.89
C ASN A 183 -8.14 16.45 -8.15
N ILE A 184 -9.05 15.48 -8.24
CA ILE A 184 -9.96 15.33 -9.40
C ILE A 184 -11.02 16.44 -9.49
N SER A 185 -11.25 17.19 -8.41
CA SER A 185 -12.20 18.32 -8.38
C SER A 185 -11.62 19.60 -9.00
N GLU A 186 -10.31 19.65 -9.20
CA GLU A 186 -9.64 20.76 -9.87
C GLU A 186 -9.33 20.35 -11.32
N PRO A 187 -10.02 20.94 -12.32
CA PRO A 187 -9.71 20.64 -13.71
C PRO A 187 -8.28 21.10 -13.99
N GLU A 188 -7.47 20.19 -14.58
CA GLU A 188 -6.18 20.58 -15.13
C GLU A 188 -6.43 21.75 -16.09
N ARG A 189 -5.83 22.92 -15.81
CA ARG A 189 -5.86 24.04 -16.74
C ARG A 189 -5.06 23.61 -17.97
N THR A 190 -5.75 23.09 -18.97
CA THR A 190 -5.19 22.94 -20.30
C THR A 190 -4.88 24.35 -20.82
N CYS A 191 -3.60 24.75 -20.75
CA CYS A 191 -3.11 25.88 -21.51
C CYS A 191 -3.17 25.48 -22.98
N HIS A 192 -4.13 26.08 -23.72
CA HIS A 192 -4.14 26.07 -25.19
C HIS A 192 -3.13 27.07 -25.71
#